data_8f4ea36cbcf7bc4e241361417a3eac7a
#
_entry.id   8f4ea36cbcf7bc4e241361417a3eac7a
#
_cell.length_a   1.000
_cell.length_b   1.000
_cell.length_c   1.000
_cell.angle_alpha   90.00
_cell.angle_beta   90.00
_cell.angle_gamma   90.00
#
_symmetry.space_group_name_H-M   'P 1'
#
loop_
_entity.id
_entity.type
_entity.pdbx_description
1 polymer ?
#
loop_
_entity_poly.entity_id
_entity_poly.type
_entity_poly.pdbx_seq_one_letter_code
_entity_poly.pdbx_strand_id
1 'polypeptide(L)'
;MNFLELVKARYSSRNYEDRPVEAEKLDYIMECVRLAPSAVNLQPWRFRIVTDKETIAQLQTCYKRDWLSTAPCIIIACANHEESWHRRADNKDHADIDVAIAVEHICLAATEQGLATCW
;
A
#
# COMPACT_ATOMS: atom_id res chain seq x y z
N MET A 1 17.30 -4.27 11.99
CA MET A 1 16.15 -5.22 12.04
C MET A 1 16.31 -6.21 10.89
N ASN A 2 16.36 -7.48 11.18
CA ASN A 2 16.38 -8.50 10.14
C ASN A 2 14.95 -8.77 9.62
N PHE A 3 14.83 -9.56 8.56
CA PHE A 3 13.53 -9.77 7.92
C PHE A 3 12.50 -10.43 8.87
N LEU A 4 12.93 -11.40 9.68
CA LEU A 4 12.03 -12.05 10.64
C LEU A 4 11.50 -11.07 11.69
N GLU A 5 12.38 -10.20 12.19
CA GLU A 5 11.98 -9.14 13.13
C GLU A 5 11.02 -8.15 12.48
N LEU A 6 11.26 -7.79 11.22
CA LEU A 6 10.41 -6.89 10.45
C LEU A 6 8.99 -7.45 10.29
N VAL A 7 8.87 -8.71 9.87
CA VAL A 7 7.53 -9.31 9.69
C VAL A 7 6.81 -9.53 11.03
N LYS A 8 7.55 -9.73 12.14
CA LYS A 8 6.95 -9.76 13.47
C LYS A 8 6.47 -8.39 13.95
N ALA A 9 7.16 -7.33 13.57
CA ALA A 9 6.83 -5.96 13.98
C ALA A 9 5.64 -5.40 13.21
N ARG A 10 5.43 -5.83 11.96
CA ARG A 10 4.30 -5.38 11.16
C ARG A 10 2.98 -5.85 11.77
N TYR A 11 2.05 -4.94 11.96
CA TYR A 11 0.69 -5.27 12.38
C TYR A 11 -0.31 -4.30 11.74
N SER A 12 -1.58 -4.66 11.73
CA SER A 12 -2.64 -3.78 11.22
C SER A 12 -3.05 -2.78 12.29
N SER A 13 -2.63 -1.54 12.12
CA SER A 13 -2.97 -0.44 13.04
C SER A 13 -4.28 0.21 12.63
N ARG A 14 -5.12 0.53 13.60
CA ARG A 14 -6.42 1.16 13.37
C ARG A 14 -6.60 2.45 14.15
N ASN A 15 -5.50 3.12 14.43
CA ASN A 15 -5.46 4.46 14.96
C ASN A 15 -4.09 5.06 14.70
N TYR A 16 -4.02 6.33 14.34
CA TYR A 16 -2.78 6.97 13.91
C TYR A 16 -2.59 8.32 14.58
N GLU A 17 -1.34 8.72 14.73
CA GLU A 17 -0.99 10.06 15.23
C GLU A 17 -1.30 11.11 14.17
N ASP A 18 -1.76 12.29 14.61
CA ASP A 18 -1.94 13.45 13.73
C ASP A 18 -0.58 14.13 13.49
N ARG A 19 0.25 13.45 12.70
CA ARG A 19 1.60 13.90 12.35
C ARG A 19 1.89 13.55 10.89
N PRO A 20 2.32 14.52 10.07
CA PRO A 20 2.65 14.23 8.68
C PRO A 20 3.72 13.15 8.56
N VAL A 21 3.61 12.32 7.52
CA VAL A 21 4.66 11.36 7.16
C VAL A 21 5.75 12.11 6.39
N GLU A 22 6.99 11.91 6.80
CA GLU A 22 8.14 12.56 6.17
C GLU A 22 8.29 12.12 4.70
N ALA A 23 8.60 13.08 3.81
CA ALA A 23 8.70 12.83 2.38
C ALA A 23 9.72 11.74 2.05
N GLU A 24 10.86 11.72 2.77
CA GLU A 24 11.91 10.72 2.56
C GLU A 24 11.42 9.30 2.85
N LYS A 25 10.54 9.15 3.83
CA LYS A 25 9.94 7.84 4.16
C LYS A 25 8.99 7.36 3.07
N LEU A 26 8.20 8.29 2.51
CA LEU A 26 7.31 7.97 1.39
C LEU A 26 8.12 7.58 0.15
N ASP A 27 9.19 8.31 -0.16
CA ASP A 27 10.07 8.00 -1.29
C ASP A 27 10.69 6.61 -1.14
N TYR A 28 11.16 6.29 0.06
CA TYR A 28 11.70 4.95 0.37
C TYR A 28 10.66 3.85 0.14
N ILE A 29 9.45 4.05 0.65
CA ILE A 29 8.35 3.09 0.49
C ILE A 29 8.05 2.88 -1.00
N MET A 30 7.96 3.95 -1.77
CA MET A 30 7.63 3.85 -3.19
C MET A 30 8.76 3.21 -4.00
N GLU A 31 10.01 3.36 -3.60
CA GLU A 31 11.11 2.62 -4.23
C GLU A 31 11.01 1.12 -3.94
N CYS A 32 10.63 0.74 -2.73
CA CYS A 32 10.36 -0.68 -2.40
C CYS A 32 9.21 -1.25 -3.23
N VAL A 33 8.17 -0.45 -3.47
CA VAL A 33 7.05 -0.83 -4.35
C VAL A 33 7.53 -1.05 -5.79
N ARG A 34 8.35 -0.13 -6.31
CA ARG A 34 8.90 -0.23 -7.67
C ARG A 34 9.67 -1.53 -7.90
N LEU A 35 10.27 -2.07 -6.84
CA LEU A 35 11.07 -3.29 -6.88
C LEU A 35 10.25 -4.57 -6.63
N ALA A 36 8.95 -4.45 -6.38
CA ALA A 36 8.10 -5.61 -6.16
C ALA A 36 7.95 -6.44 -7.46
N PRO A 37 7.93 -7.77 -7.36
CA PRO A 37 7.70 -8.61 -8.53
C PRO A 37 6.25 -8.55 -8.98
N SER A 38 6.04 -8.81 -10.26
CA SER A 38 4.71 -9.01 -10.85
C SER A 38 4.77 -10.06 -11.95
N ALA A 39 3.64 -10.65 -12.29
CA ALA A 39 3.58 -11.65 -13.33
C ALA A 39 4.08 -11.07 -14.67
N VAL A 40 5.08 -11.70 -15.27
CA VAL A 40 5.75 -11.26 -16.52
C VAL A 40 6.31 -9.83 -16.41
N ASN A 41 6.46 -9.32 -15.19
CA ASN A 41 6.92 -7.95 -14.90
C ASN A 41 6.08 -6.86 -15.57
N LEU A 42 4.78 -7.08 -15.70
CA LEU A 42 3.87 -6.10 -16.32
C LEU A 42 3.53 -4.93 -15.41
N GLN A 43 3.67 -5.09 -14.11
CA GLN A 43 3.50 -4.02 -13.13
C GLN A 43 2.15 -3.28 -13.30
N PRO A 44 1.01 -4.01 -13.21
CA PRO A 44 -0.31 -3.46 -13.55
C PRO A 44 -0.90 -2.63 -12.40
N TRP A 45 -0.10 -1.85 -11.73
CA TRP A 45 -0.50 -1.06 -10.58
C TRP A 45 -0.33 0.43 -10.80
N ARG A 46 -1.15 1.19 -10.09
CA ARG A 46 -1.01 2.63 -9.92
C ARG A 46 -1.27 2.94 -8.46
N PHE A 47 -0.45 3.82 -7.89
CA PHE A 47 -0.59 4.22 -6.49
C PHE A 47 -0.80 5.72 -6.42
N ARG A 48 -1.75 6.12 -5.58
CA ARG A 48 -1.99 7.53 -5.30
C ARG A 48 -1.78 7.79 -3.83
N ILE A 49 -0.87 8.70 -3.52
CA ILE A 49 -0.58 9.12 -2.15
C ILE A 49 -1.45 10.33 -1.83
N VAL A 50 -2.29 10.20 -0.80
CA VAL A 50 -3.23 11.25 -0.37
C VAL A 50 -2.82 11.72 1.01
N THR A 51 -2.52 13.00 1.15
CA THR A 51 -2.08 13.62 2.40
C THR A 51 -2.94 14.81 2.82
N ASP A 52 -3.79 15.35 1.96
CA ASP A 52 -4.66 16.46 2.31
C ASP A 52 -5.86 16.00 3.12
N LYS A 53 -6.14 16.73 4.20
CA LYS A 53 -7.18 16.38 5.16
C LYS A 53 -8.58 16.35 4.55
N GLU A 54 -8.85 17.21 3.59
CA GLU A 54 -10.14 17.26 2.92
C GLU A 54 -10.43 15.98 2.12
N THR A 55 -9.47 15.53 1.32
CA THR A 55 -9.62 14.28 0.56
C THR A 55 -9.70 13.06 1.48
N ILE A 56 -8.91 13.04 2.55
CA ILE A 56 -8.97 11.96 3.55
C ILE A 56 -10.36 11.91 4.20
N ALA A 57 -10.95 13.06 4.54
CA ALA A 57 -12.30 13.12 5.07
C ALA A 57 -13.35 12.60 4.07
N GLN A 58 -13.18 12.89 2.79
CA GLN A 58 -14.04 12.33 1.74
C GLN A 58 -13.88 10.82 1.61
N LEU A 59 -12.66 10.30 1.69
CA LEU A 59 -12.39 8.85 1.66
C LEU A 59 -13.02 8.15 2.87
N GLN A 60 -13.09 8.81 4.02
CA GLN A 60 -13.74 8.27 5.22
C GLN A 60 -15.21 7.92 4.97
N THR A 61 -15.89 8.63 4.09
CA THR A 61 -17.30 8.35 3.76
C THR A 61 -17.50 6.99 3.08
N CYS A 62 -16.45 6.40 2.50
CA CYS A 62 -16.46 5.08 1.87
C CYS A 62 -16.25 3.95 2.87
N TYR A 63 -15.98 4.25 4.14
CA TYR A 63 -15.62 3.27 5.16
C TYR A 63 -16.33 3.55 6.48
N LYS A 64 -16.89 2.52 7.08
CA LYS A 64 -17.76 2.68 8.28
C LYS A 64 -16.99 2.87 9.60
N ARG A 65 -15.68 2.61 9.62
CA ARG A 65 -14.86 2.70 10.83
C ARG A 65 -14.15 4.05 10.88
N ASP A 66 -14.39 4.80 11.95
CA ASP A 66 -13.92 6.19 12.09
C ASP A 66 -12.39 6.33 12.13
N TRP A 67 -11.66 5.27 12.47
CA TRP A 67 -10.21 5.33 12.57
C TRP A 67 -9.51 5.64 11.25
N LEU A 68 -10.15 5.42 10.09
CA LEU A 68 -9.53 5.65 8.79
C LEU A 68 -9.04 7.09 8.65
N SER A 69 -9.87 8.06 9.02
CA SER A 69 -9.52 9.48 8.88
C SER A 69 -8.53 9.98 9.93
N THR A 70 -8.11 9.13 10.88
CA THR A 70 -6.98 9.47 11.77
C THR A 70 -5.65 9.37 11.06
N ALA A 71 -5.58 8.65 9.92
CA ALA A 71 -4.34 8.49 9.16
C ALA A 71 -3.95 9.82 8.50
N PRO A 72 -2.69 10.28 8.67
CA PRO A 72 -2.20 11.48 7.99
C PRO A 72 -1.88 11.25 6.51
N CYS A 73 -1.84 9.98 6.09
CA CYS A 73 -1.55 9.58 4.73
C CYS A 73 -2.34 8.32 4.37
N ILE A 74 -2.99 8.33 3.23
CA ILE A 74 -3.66 7.16 2.65
C ILE A 74 -3.04 6.90 1.28
N ILE A 75 -2.65 5.66 1.04
CA ILE A 75 -2.16 5.23 -0.27
C ILE A 75 -3.26 4.41 -0.93
N ILE A 76 -3.78 4.91 -2.05
CA ILE A 76 -4.78 4.21 -2.85
C ILE A 76 -4.04 3.32 -3.84
N ALA A 77 -4.26 2.01 -3.74
CA ALA A 77 -3.69 1.04 -4.66
C ALA A 77 -4.72 0.67 -5.72
N CYS A 78 -4.36 0.87 -6.98
CA CYS A 78 -5.23 0.59 -8.12
C CYS A 78 -4.62 -0.51 -8.99
N ALA A 79 -5.46 -1.45 -9.43
CA ALA A 79 -5.07 -2.51 -10.35
C ALA A 79 -5.64 -2.21 -11.74
N ASN A 80 -4.79 -2.28 -12.77
CA ASN A 80 -5.21 -2.15 -14.16
C ASN A 80 -5.37 -3.52 -14.80
N HIS A 81 -6.60 -4.00 -14.91
CA HIS A 81 -6.91 -5.32 -15.42
C HIS A 81 -6.65 -5.46 -16.94
N GLU A 82 -6.54 -4.37 -17.66
CA GLU A 82 -6.22 -4.38 -19.10
C GLU A 82 -4.71 -4.54 -19.33
N GLU A 83 -3.87 -4.12 -18.40
CA GLU A 83 -2.41 -4.23 -18.48
C GLU A 83 -1.88 -5.51 -17.84
N SER A 84 -2.67 -6.20 -17.04
CA SER A 84 -2.23 -7.35 -16.25
C SER A 84 -2.02 -8.60 -17.10
N TRP A 85 -1.23 -9.53 -16.55
CA TRP A 85 -1.08 -10.84 -17.15
C TRP A 85 -2.29 -11.71 -16.88
N HIS A 86 -2.76 -12.40 -17.92
CA HIS A 86 -3.82 -13.39 -17.85
C HIS A 86 -3.24 -14.77 -18.13
N ARG A 87 -3.41 -15.69 -17.19
CA ARG A 87 -2.88 -17.04 -17.35
C ARG A 87 -3.60 -17.76 -18.49
N ARG A 88 -2.82 -18.31 -19.42
CA ARG A 88 -3.38 -18.90 -20.66
C ARG A 88 -4.31 -20.08 -20.38
N ALA A 89 -4.00 -20.89 -19.37
CA ALA A 89 -4.76 -22.12 -19.08
C ALA A 89 -6.22 -21.85 -18.67
N ASP A 90 -6.49 -20.77 -17.92
CA ASP A 90 -7.81 -20.49 -17.36
C ASP A 90 -8.21 -19.01 -17.46
N ASN A 91 -7.42 -18.21 -18.17
CA ASN A 91 -7.62 -16.77 -18.32
C ASN A 91 -7.67 -16.01 -16.99
N LYS A 92 -7.04 -16.55 -15.93
CA LYS A 92 -7.01 -15.88 -14.63
C LYS A 92 -6.21 -14.60 -14.70
N ASP A 93 -6.88 -13.49 -14.38
CA ASP A 93 -6.29 -12.16 -14.26
C ASP A 93 -5.44 -12.08 -12.98
N HIS A 94 -4.19 -11.63 -13.11
CA HIS A 94 -3.25 -11.54 -11.99
C HIS A 94 -3.09 -10.12 -11.45
N ALA A 95 -3.91 -9.16 -11.88
CA ALA A 95 -3.81 -7.77 -11.45
C ALA A 95 -3.89 -7.63 -9.92
N ASP A 96 -4.90 -8.20 -9.31
CA ASP A 96 -5.08 -8.11 -7.84
C ASP A 96 -3.97 -8.82 -7.09
N ILE A 97 -3.49 -9.94 -7.61
CA ILE A 97 -2.36 -10.68 -7.03
C ILE A 97 -1.10 -9.82 -7.04
N ASP A 98 -0.79 -9.21 -8.18
CA ASP A 98 0.39 -8.36 -8.34
C ASP A 98 0.33 -7.14 -7.43
N VAL A 99 -0.84 -6.49 -7.36
CA VAL A 99 -1.05 -5.32 -6.47
C VAL A 99 -0.90 -5.73 -5.01
N ALA A 100 -1.41 -6.88 -4.61
CA ALA A 100 -1.27 -7.38 -3.24
C ALA A 100 0.20 -7.55 -2.83
N ILE A 101 1.04 -8.06 -3.73
CA ILE A 101 2.48 -8.18 -3.49
C ILE A 101 3.11 -6.80 -3.27
N ALA A 102 2.79 -5.84 -4.15
CA ALA A 102 3.30 -4.47 -4.04
C ALA A 102 2.84 -3.80 -2.74
N VAL A 103 1.60 -4.03 -2.31
CA VAL A 103 1.08 -3.48 -1.05
C VAL A 103 1.78 -4.08 0.15
N GLU A 104 2.13 -5.37 0.13
CA GLU A 104 2.93 -5.95 1.23
C GLU A 104 4.31 -5.28 1.30
N HIS A 105 4.92 -4.92 0.17
CA HIS A 105 6.13 -4.10 0.16
C HIS A 105 5.90 -2.75 0.86
N ILE A 106 4.75 -2.10 0.64
CA ILE A 106 4.40 -0.87 1.36
C ILE A 106 4.37 -1.12 2.87
N CYS A 107 3.67 -2.16 3.30
CA CYS A 107 3.49 -2.45 4.72
C CYS A 107 4.82 -2.74 5.43
N LEU A 108 5.68 -3.53 4.81
CA LEU A 108 6.99 -3.88 5.37
C LEU A 108 7.94 -2.69 5.37
N ALA A 109 8.01 -1.94 4.26
CA ALA A 109 8.86 -0.76 4.16
C ALA A 109 8.43 0.33 5.15
N ALA A 110 7.12 0.54 5.31
CA ALA A 110 6.58 1.47 6.29
C ALA A 110 6.98 1.06 7.73
N THR A 111 6.84 -0.22 8.06
CA THR A 111 7.23 -0.74 9.37
C THR A 111 8.72 -0.51 9.64
N GLU A 112 9.57 -0.76 8.65
CA GLU A 112 11.01 -0.50 8.75
C GLU A 112 11.31 0.98 9.01
N GLN A 113 10.50 1.88 8.44
CA GLN A 113 10.62 3.33 8.62
C GLN A 113 9.96 3.85 9.91
N GLY A 114 9.49 2.96 10.78
CA GLY A 114 8.84 3.33 12.05
C GLY A 114 7.40 3.78 11.89
N LEU A 115 6.76 3.45 10.77
CA LEU A 115 5.36 3.75 10.50
C LEU A 115 4.48 2.51 10.69
N ALA A 116 3.21 2.73 10.96
CA ALA A 116 2.21 1.65 11.03
C ALA A 116 1.25 1.74 9.85
N THR A 117 0.70 0.61 9.46
CA THR A 117 -0.21 0.52 8.31
C THR A 117 -1.42 -0.33 8.63
N CYS A 118 -2.45 -0.20 7.82
CA CYS A 118 -3.54 -1.16 7.72
C CYS A 118 -3.95 -1.29 6.25
N TRP A 119 -3.96 -2.50 5.79
CA TRP A 119 -4.44 -2.85 4.45
C TRP A 119 -5.96 -3.11 4.50
#